data_b4102dc0b5710174a8fe45c9800d8bc4
#
_entry.id   b4102dc0b5710174a8fe45c9800d8bc4
#
_cell.length_a   1.000
_cell.length_b   1.000
_cell.length_c   1.000
_cell.angle_alpha   90.00
_cell.angle_beta   90.00
_cell.angle_gamma   90.00
#
_symmetry.space_group_name_H-M   'P 1'
#
loop_
_entity.id
_entity.type
_entity.pdbx_description
1 polymer ?
#
loop_
_entity_poly.entity_id
_entity_poly.type
_entity_poly.pdbx_seq_one_letter_code
_entity_poly.pdbx_strand_id
1 'polypeptide(L)'
;MSSFPELERFFNETWGNNERCLKELSIKTNDMVLNTQIFNNSNGFGYGIFDMYFDDDKVFNSADIGKYSFMYFNTGNSSVCMNSQSANDGIFRPNDAWIGVIKEPFRGRVVYERKKRFKSQCIFMDNNLIKDFPIFNEMEKSETISIKASSTNLAQKLILKDLENSHIYRDKMREIFIESKILEMIYKSFSTSDNCDCCKGLNLCDHDIAAIKKAKEILLKNMSNPPSIKELAKICAINEFKLKRGFKQYFDTTIYAMLQEERLKSAKELLLRNDVSVKEAASIVGYRSLAHFSKIFKEKFEVLPIEISRHNKFWI
;
A
#
# COMPACT_ATOMS: atom_id res chain seq x y z
N MET A 1 13.48 -29.48 -1.14
CA MET A 1 12.66 -28.96 -0.04
C MET A 1 13.55 -28.01 0.77
N SER A 2 13.51 -26.71 0.52
CA SER A 2 14.28 -25.76 1.30
C SER A 2 13.36 -25.19 2.37
N SER A 3 13.29 -25.85 3.52
CA SER A 3 12.85 -25.22 4.74
C SER A 3 13.93 -24.22 5.14
N PHE A 4 13.55 -23.06 5.68
CA PHE A 4 14.47 -22.13 6.32
C PHE A 4 14.36 -22.33 7.84
N PRO A 5 15.02 -23.34 8.40
CA PRO A 5 14.86 -23.68 9.81
C PRO A 5 15.28 -22.54 10.74
N GLU A 6 16.17 -21.66 10.28
CA GLU A 6 16.58 -20.49 11.05
C GLU A 6 15.49 -19.43 11.13
N LEU A 7 14.75 -19.18 10.05
CA LEU A 7 13.63 -18.25 10.03
C LEU A 7 12.43 -18.79 10.83
N GLU A 8 12.12 -20.08 10.67
CA GLU A 8 11.09 -20.76 11.46
C GLU A 8 11.41 -20.72 12.96
N ARG A 9 12.65 -21.06 13.32
CA ARG A 9 13.10 -20.98 14.71
C ARG A 9 13.04 -19.56 15.24
N PHE A 10 13.53 -18.57 14.49
CA PHE A 10 13.47 -17.17 14.85
C PHE A 10 12.05 -16.67 15.08
N PHE A 11 11.12 -17.07 14.20
CA PHE A 11 9.70 -16.73 14.33
C PHE A 11 9.08 -17.37 15.58
N ASN A 12 9.30 -18.67 15.78
CA ASN A 12 8.76 -19.39 16.92
C ASN A 12 9.34 -18.90 18.27
N GLU A 13 10.63 -18.60 18.32
CA GLU A 13 11.30 -18.04 19.50
C GLU A 13 10.86 -16.60 19.81
N THR A 14 10.37 -15.86 18.83
CA THR A 14 9.97 -14.47 19.03
C THR A 14 8.48 -14.36 19.29
N TRP A 15 7.66 -15.11 18.53
CA TRP A 15 6.21 -15.08 18.62
C TRP A 15 5.65 -16.07 19.65
N GLY A 16 6.25 -17.24 19.76
CA GLY A 16 5.81 -18.30 20.68
C GLY A 16 6.10 -18.01 22.17
N ASN A 17 7.03 -17.11 22.48
CA ASN A 17 7.28 -16.65 23.83
C ASN A 17 6.38 -15.45 24.14
N ASN A 18 5.60 -15.57 25.24
CA ASN A 18 4.76 -14.46 25.73
C ASN A 18 5.57 -13.30 26.33
N GLU A 19 6.76 -13.05 25.82
CA GLU A 19 7.63 -11.98 26.29
C GLU A 19 7.65 -10.83 25.28
N ARG A 20 7.59 -9.61 25.81
CA ARG A 20 7.76 -8.41 25.00
C ARG A 20 9.20 -8.34 24.50
N CYS A 21 9.36 -8.35 23.20
CA CYS A 21 10.68 -8.29 22.58
C CYS A 21 10.66 -7.70 21.17
N LEU A 22 11.79 -7.13 20.77
CA LEU A 22 12.09 -6.73 19.42
C LEU A 22 13.37 -7.44 18.99
N LYS A 23 13.27 -8.31 18.00
CA LYS A 23 14.41 -9.09 17.50
C LYS A 23 14.60 -8.86 16.01
N GLU A 24 15.84 -8.93 15.57
CA GLU A 24 16.24 -8.78 14.17
C GLU A 24 17.06 -10.00 13.74
N LEU A 25 16.85 -10.45 12.50
CA LEU A 25 17.63 -11.51 11.88
C LEU A 25 18.07 -11.04 10.49
N SER A 26 19.35 -11.15 10.21
CA SER A 26 19.92 -10.88 8.91
C SER A 26 20.76 -12.07 8.45
N ILE A 27 20.37 -12.64 7.31
CA ILE A 27 21.10 -13.74 6.67
C ILE A 27 21.54 -13.25 5.31
N LYS A 28 22.83 -13.35 5.02
CA LYS A 28 23.39 -13.02 3.72
C LYS A 28 24.33 -14.14 3.29
N THR A 29 23.97 -14.79 2.20
CA THR A 29 24.79 -15.80 1.52
C THR A 29 25.06 -15.36 0.08
N ASN A 30 25.73 -16.19 -0.71
CA ASN A 30 25.98 -15.89 -2.12
C ASN A 30 24.70 -15.91 -2.98
N ASP A 31 23.67 -16.63 -2.55
CA ASP A 31 22.43 -16.91 -3.31
C ASP A 31 21.17 -16.28 -2.67
N MET A 32 21.34 -15.60 -1.51
CA MET A 32 20.18 -15.10 -0.75
C MET A 32 20.55 -13.92 0.14
N VAL A 33 19.59 -12.97 0.24
CA VAL A 33 19.55 -11.96 1.30
C VAL A 33 18.19 -12.03 1.98
N LEU A 34 18.19 -12.15 3.30
CA LEU A 34 16.99 -12.14 4.11
C LEU A 34 17.23 -11.23 5.31
N ASN A 35 16.45 -10.18 5.40
CA ASN A 35 16.42 -9.29 6.57
C ASN A 35 15.01 -9.31 7.14
N THR A 36 14.89 -9.58 8.41
CA THR A 36 13.61 -9.55 9.10
C THR A 36 13.76 -8.95 10.49
N GLN A 37 12.71 -8.25 10.89
CA GLN A 37 12.55 -7.73 12.23
C GLN A 37 11.19 -8.16 12.74
N ILE A 38 11.11 -8.67 13.95
CA ILE A 38 9.85 -9.05 14.58
C ILE A 38 9.74 -8.40 15.95
N PHE A 39 8.62 -7.74 16.17
CA PHE A 39 8.20 -7.18 17.46
C PHE A 39 7.04 -8.01 18.03
N ASN A 40 7.11 -8.37 19.29
CA ASN A 40 6.04 -8.98 20.08
C ASN A 40 5.79 -8.11 21.31
N ASN A 41 4.53 -7.69 21.53
CA ASN A 41 4.19 -6.86 22.69
C ASN A 41 3.79 -7.65 23.94
N SER A 42 3.79 -8.98 23.89
CA SER A 42 3.32 -9.93 24.93
C SER A 42 1.81 -9.89 25.25
N ASN A 43 1.06 -8.97 24.64
CA ASN A 43 -0.37 -8.78 24.88
C ASN A 43 -1.22 -9.10 23.66
N GLY A 44 -0.74 -10.02 22.81
CA GLY A 44 -1.46 -10.54 21.65
C GLY A 44 -1.32 -9.73 20.35
N PHE A 45 -0.40 -8.76 20.29
CA PHE A 45 -0.02 -8.11 19.06
C PHE A 45 1.42 -8.37 18.71
N GLY A 46 1.71 -8.45 17.42
CA GLY A 46 3.06 -8.44 16.91
C GLY A 46 3.15 -7.78 15.55
N TYR A 47 4.36 -7.47 15.17
CA TYR A 47 4.68 -6.86 13.90
C TYR A 47 5.91 -7.52 13.32
N GLY A 48 5.88 -7.81 12.02
CA GLY A 48 7.02 -8.32 11.27
C GLY A 48 7.26 -7.51 10.01
N ILE A 49 8.53 -7.22 9.72
CA ILE A 49 8.97 -6.72 8.43
C ILE A 49 9.92 -7.74 7.82
N PHE A 50 9.72 -8.03 6.53
CA PHE A 50 10.47 -9.01 5.76
C PHE A 50 11.00 -8.35 4.49
N ASP A 51 12.28 -8.45 4.25
CA ASP A 51 12.96 -7.97 3.05
C ASP A 51 13.86 -9.09 2.53
N MET A 52 13.49 -9.66 1.39
CA MET A 52 14.08 -10.91 0.88
C MET A 52 14.45 -10.77 -0.58
N TYR A 53 15.58 -11.37 -0.93
CA TYR A 53 16.06 -11.54 -2.29
C TYR A 53 16.65 -12.94 -2.45
N PHE A 54 16.38 -13.58 -3.58
CA PHE A 54 16.85 -14.92 -3.90
C PHE A 54 17.39 -14.98 -5.33
N ASP A 55 18.54 -15.62 -5.54
CA ASP A 55 19.09 -15.85 -6.88
C ASP A 55 18.38 -16.97 -7.63
N ASP A 56 17.79 -17.94 -6.92
CA ASP A 56 16.95 -19.01 -7.44
C ASP A 56 15.52 -18.95 -6.90
N ASP A 57 14.59 -19.58 -7.62
CA ASP A 57 13.21 -19.69 -7.15
C ASP A 57 13.17 -20.43 -5.80
N LYS A 58 12.50 -19.82 -4.81
CA LYS A 58 12.35 -20.40 -3.48
C LYS A 58 10.90 -20.66 -3.16
N VAL A 59 10.70 -21.79 -2.51
CA VAL A 59 9.39 -22.22 -2.04
C VAL A 59 9.44 -22.36 -0.53
N PHE A 60 8.58 -21.58 0.13
CA PHE A 60 8.37 -21.70 1.56
C PHE A 60 7.09 -22.47 1.82
N ASN A 61 7.20 -23.49 2.64
CA ASN A 61 6.04 -24.16 3.18
C ASN A 61 5.82 -23.63 4.59
N SER A 62 4.70 -22.96 4.82
CA SER A 62 4.30 -22.61 6.18
C SER A 62 3.82 -23.88 6.86
N ALA A 63 4.61 -24.41 7.76
CA ALA A 63 4.21 -25.51 8.63
C ALA A 63 3.72 -24.91 9.95
N ASP A 64 2.52 -25.33 10.36
CA ASP A 64 1.99 -25.19 11.72
C ASP A 64 2.01 -23.77 12.33
N ILE A 65 1.75 -22.77 11.49
CA ILE A 65 1.45 -21.44 12.00
C ILE A 65 0.15 -21.54 12.80
N GLY A 66 0.21 -21.24 14.10
CA GLY A 66 -0.89 -21.38 15.03
C GLY A 66 -2.11 -20.52 14.69
N LYS A 67 -3.12 -20.59 15.53
CA LYS A 67 -4.36 -19.81 15.40
C LYS A 67 -4.09 -18.33 15.66
N TYR A 68 -4.12 -17.50 14.61
CA TYR A 68 -3.97 -16.05 14.75
C TYR A 68 -4.64 -15.31 13.58
N SER A 69 -4.84 -14.03 13.77
CA SER A 69 -5.26 -13.12 12.72
C SER A 69 -4.13 -12.25 12.26
N PHE A 70 -4.20 -11.81 11.02
CA PHE A 70 -3.11 -11.03 10.45
C PHE A 70 -3.62 -9.94 9.51
N MET A 71 -2.81 -8.90 9.41
CA MET A 71 -2.86 -7.90 8.35
C MET A 71 -1.52 -7.94 7.62
N TYR A 72 -1.53 -8.31 6.35
CA TYR A 72 -0.33 -8.48 5.54
C TYR A 72 -0.30 -7.45 4.42
N PHE A 73 0.81 -6.75 4.26
CA PHE A 73 0.99 -5.67 3.30
C PHE A 73 2.19 -5.94 2.41
N ASN A 74 1.99 -5.95 1.08
CA ASN A 74 3.09 -6.00 0.13
C ASN A 74 3.61 -4.58 -0.11
N THR A 75 4.74 -4.25 0.49
CA THR A 75 5.40 -2.94 0.38
C THR A 75 6.52 -2.95 -0.67
N GLY A 76 6.79 -4.11 -1.28
CA GLY A 76 7.76 -4.27 -2.36
C GLY A 76 7.16 -4.04 -3.75
N ASN A 77 8.00 -4.26 -4.76
CA ASN A 77 7.64 -4.11 -6.17
C ASN A 77 7.38 -5.46 -6.87
N SER A 78 7.51 -6.56 -6.16
CA SER A 78 7.36 -7.91 -6.69
C SER A 78 6.10 -8.58 -6.16
N SER A 79 5.46 -9.40 -7.00
CA SER A 79 4.32 -10.22 -6.61
C SER A 79 4.77 -11.53 -5.99
N VAL A 80 3.98 -12.04 -5.05
CA VAL A 80 4.20 -13.34 -4.39
C VAL A 80 3.02 -14.25 -4.70
N CYS A 81 3.28 -15.47 -5.12
CA CYS A 81 2.26 -16.50 -5.30
C CYS A 81 2.07 -17.27 -4.00
N MET A 82 0.82 -17.34 -3.54
CA MET A 82 0.44 -18.17 -2.41
C MET A 82 -0.48 -19.28 -2.91
N ASN A 83 -0.08 -20.51 -2.68
CA ASN A 83 -0.86 -21.71 -2.99
C ASN A 83 -1.22 -22.37 -1.67
N SER A 84 -2.50 -22.58 -1.43
CA SER A 84 -2.99 -23.33 -0.29
C SER A 84 -3.65 -24.63 -0.75
N GLN A 85 -3.72 -25.60 0.13
CA GLN A 85 -4.51 -26.82 -0.12
C GLN A 85 -6.02 -26.55 -0.05
N SER A 86 -6.44 -25.36 0.36
CA SER A 86 -7.80 -24.85 0.35
C SER A 86 -7.93 -23.78 -0.74
N ALA A 87 -9.12 -23.57 -1.28
CA ALA A 87 -9.49 -22.80 -2.47
C ALA A 87 -9.06 -21.31 -2.58
N ASN A 88 -8.06 -20.88 -1.83
CA ASN A 88 -7.59 -19.48 -1.75
C ASN A 88 -6.20 -19.27 -2.37
N ASP A 89 -5.93 -19.94 -3.49
CA ASP A 89 -4.74 -19.62 -4.27
C ASP A 89 -4.82 -18.17 -4.76
N GLY A 90 -3.77 -17.39 -4.51
CA GLY A 90 -3.79 -15.98 -4.84
C GLY A 90 -2.40 -15.41 -5.15
N ILE A 91 -2.41 -14.36 -5.94
CA ILE A 91 -1.23 -13.55 -6.21
C ILE A 91 -1.30 -12.31 -5.34
N PHE A 92 -0.34 -12.15 -4.45
CA PHE A 92 -0.15 -10.99 -3.60
C PHE A 92 0.68 -9.95 -4.35
N ARG A 93 0.01 -8.95 -4.92
CA ARG A 93 0.62 -7.94 -5.79
C ARG A 93 1.21 -6.78 -4.99
N PRO A 94 2.10 -5.97 -5.58
CA PRO A 94 2.53 -4.71 -4.99
C PRO A 94 1.35 -3.82 -4.58
N ASN A 95 1.41 -3.26 -3.39
CA ASN A 95 0.36 -2.48 -2.73
C ASN A 95 -0.92 -3.25 -2.34
N ASP A 96 -0.93 -4.56 -2.43
CA ASP A 96 -2.01 -5.36 -1.85
C ASP A 96 -1.92 -5.33 -0.32
N ALA A 97 -3.10 -5.38 0.30
CA ALA A 97 -3.29 -5.59 1.72
C ALA A 97 -4.25 -6.76 1.91
N TRP A 98 -3.84 -7.74 2.71
CA TRP A 98 -4.65 -8.91 3.05
C TRP A 98 -4.93 -8.91 4.55
N ILE A 99 -6.18 -9.09 4.90
CA ILE A 99 -6.62 -9.31 6.27
C ILE A 99 -7.12 -10.75 6.34
N GLY A 100 -6.62 -11.51 7.30
CA GLY A 100 -6.95 -12.91 7.39
C GLY A 100 -7.09 -13.41 8.83
N VAL A 101 -7.82 -14.50 8.96
CA VAL A 101 -7.99 -15.26 10.21
C VAL A 101 -7.60 -16.71 9.94
N ILE A 102 -6.70 -17.24 10.75
CA ILE A 102 -6.28 -18.65 10.74
C ILE A 102 -6.87 -19.31 11.98
N LYS A 103 -7.75 -20.29 11.78
CA LYS A 103 -8.43 -21.02 12.88
C LYS A 103 -7.81 -22.37 13.17
N GLU A 104 -7.24 -23.01 12.16
CA GLU A 104 -6.58 -24.30 12.26
C GLU A 104 -5.15 -24.17 11.73
N PRO A 105 -4.20 -25.00 12.19
CA PRO A 105 -2.85 -25.00 11.65
C PRO A 105 -2.89 -25.09 10.13
N PHE A 106 -2.36 -24.06 9.48
CA PHE A 106 -2.45 -23.89 8.03
C PHE A 106 -1.14 -24.33 7.38
N ARG A 107 -1.25 -25.14 6.35
CA ARG A 107 -0.14 -25.50 5.47
C ARG A 107 -0.29 -24.76 4.16
N GLY A 108 0.44 -23.68 4.00
CA GLY A 108 0.52 -22.91 2.77
C GLY A 108 1.86 -23.06 2.08
N ARG A 109 1.86 -22.82 0.80
CA ARG A 109 3.06 -22.77 -0.03
C ARG A 109 3.20 -21.36 -0.61
N VAL A 110 4.32 -20.72 -0.34
CA VAL A 110 4.64 -19.39 -0.87
C VAL A 110 5.81 -19.53 -1.85
N VAL A 111 5.64 -19.01 -3.06
CA VAL A 111 6.65 -19.08 -4.11
C VAL A 111 7.22 -17.70 -4.34
N TYR A 112 8.54 -17.57 -4.16
CA TYR A 112 9.32 -16.37 -4.46
C TYR A 112 10.14 -16.61 -5.73
N GLU A 113 9.89 -15.79 -6.75
CA GLU A 113 10.62 -15.87 -8.00
C GLU A 113 12.05 -15.34 -7.85
N ARG A 114 12.99 -16.03 -8.53
CA ARG A 114 14.40 -15.66 -8.54
C ARG A 114 14.65 -14.23 -9.04
N LYS A 115 15.74 -13.63 -8.55
CA LYS A 115 16.24 -12.30 -8.96
C LYS A 115 15.23 -11.16 -8.76
N LYS A 116 14.28 -11.37 -7.84
CA LYS A 116 13.32 -10.36 -7.43
C LYS A 116 13.49 -10.06 -5.94
N ARG A 117 13.32 -8.80 -5.56
CA ARG A 117 13.29 -8.39 -4.16
C ARG A 117 11.86 -8.29 -3.69
N PHE A 118 11.57 -8.95 -2.58
CA PHE A 118 10.26 -9.00 -1.95
C PHE A 118 10.34 -8.25 -0.63
N LYS A 119 9.40 -7.34 -0.42
CA LYS A 119 9.29 -6.62 0.83
C LYS A 119 7.86 -6.64 1.31
N SER A 120 7.68 -7.03 2.55
CA SER A 120 6.35 -7.10 3.14
C SER A 120 6.38 -6.73 4.61
N GLN A 121 5.23 -6.29 5.11
CA GLN A 121 5.01 -6.02 6.52
C GLN A 121 3.76 -6.75 6.98
N CYS A 122 3.79 -7.29 8.18
CA CYS A 122 2.68 -8.05 8.73
C CYS A 122 2.41 -7.62 10.18
N ILE A 123 1.15 -7.43 10.51
CA ILE A 123 0.68 -7.29 11.88
C ILE A 123 -0.03 -8.59 12.24
N PHE A 124 0.41 -9.22 13.30
CA PHE A 124 -0.16 -10.43 13.86
C PHE A 124 -1.00 -10.07 15.08
N MET A 125 -2.14 -10.74 15.24
CA MET A 125 -3.09 -10.47 16.32
C MET A 125 -3.64 -11.78 16.86
N ASP A 126 -3.74 -11.91 18.19
CA ASP A 126 -4.48 -13.00 18.80
C ASP A 126 -5.95 -12.93 18.40
N ASN A 127 -6.55 -14.06 18.07
CA ASN A 127 -7.95 -14.12 17.65
C ASN A 127 -8.91 -13.59 18.73
N ASN A 128 -8.55 -13.69 20.02
CA ASN A 128 -9.36 -13.16 21.12
C ASN A 128 -9.43 -11.62 21.13
N LEU A 129 -8.41 -10.93 20.61
CA LEU A 129 -8.38 -9.47 20.55
C LEU A 129 -9.31 -8.88 19.49
N ILE A 130 -9.59 -9.65 18.45
CA ILE A 130 -10.27 -9.17 17.27
C ILE A 130 -11.70 -9.71 17.11
N LYS A 131 -12.11 -10.64 17.98
CA LYS A 131 -13.43 -11.27 17.93
C LYS A 131 -14.60 -10.27 17.93
N ASP A 132 -14.41 -9.10 18.53
CA ASP A 132 -15.44 -8.06 18.61
C ASP A 132 -15.47 -7.11 17.38
N PHE A 133 -14.53 -7.26 16.44
CA PHE A 133 -14.56 -6.47 15.20
C PHE A 133 -15.50 -7.10 14.17
N PRO A 134 -16.46 -6.36 13.61
CA PRO A 134 -17.48 -6.88 12.67
C PRO A 134 -16.90 -7.62 11.45
N ILE A 135 -15.75 -7.16 10.94
CA ILE A 135 -15.10 -7.79 9.78
C ILE A 135 -14.69 -9.23 10.07
N PHE A 136 -14.34 -9.55 11.30
CA PHE A 136 -13.91 -10.90 11.68
C PHE A 136 -15.11 -11.82 11.90
N ASN A 137 -16.26 -11.30 12.31
CA ASN A 137 -17.51 -12.08 12.39
C ASN A 137 -17.96 -12.62 11.02
N GLU A 138 -17.71 -11.86 9.95
CA GLU A 138 -17.95 -12.33 8.59
C GLU A 138 -16.96 -13.43 8.17
N MET A 139 -15.71 -13.32 8.62
CA MET A 139 -14.63 -14.25 8.32
C MET A 139 -14.68 -15.53 9.18
N GLU A 140 -15.41 -15.51 10.28
CA GLU A 140 -15.58 -16.69 11.15
C GLU A 140 -16.34 -17.84 10.50
N LYS A 141 -17.01 -17.65 9.38
CA LYS A 141 -17.76 -18.69 8.68
C LYS A 141 -16.91 -19.72 7.96
N SER A 142 -15.60 -19.47 7.78
CA SER A 142 -14.66 -20.41 7.15
C SER A 142 -14.11 -21.38 8.19
N GLU A 143 -13.91 -22.65 7.81
CA GLU A 143 -13.44 -23.70 8.74
C GLU A 143 -11.95 -23.60 9.06
N THR A 144 -11.09 -23.15 8.15
CA THR A 144 -9.63 -23.18 8.30
C THR A 144 -8.97 -21.79 8.20
N ILE A 145 -9.12 -21.14 7.09
CA ILE A 145 -8.54 -19.81 6.82
C ILE A 145 -9.54 -18.96 6.03
N SER A 146 -9.64 -17.70 6.40
CA SER A 146 -10.40 -16.71 5.65
C SER A 146 -9.50 -15.51 5.36
N ILE A 147 -9.48 -15.06 4.08
CA ILE A 147 -8.67 -13.92 3.66
C ILE A 147 -9.54 -12.94 2.90
N LYS A 148 -9.47 -11.66 3.26
CA LYS A 148 -10.04 -10.54 2.52
C LYS A 148 -8.93 -9.71 1.92
N ALA A 149 -8.89 -9.64 0.60
CA ALA A 149 -7.92 -8.84 -0.14
C ALA A 149 -8.44 -7.42 -0.40
N SER A 150 -7.55 -6.45 -0.32
CA SER A 150 -7.79 -5.04 -0.62
C SER A 150 -6.51 -4.38 -1.11
N SER A 151 -6.57 -3.10 -1.43
CA SER A 151 -5.36 -2.30 -1.72
C SER A 151 -5.02 -1.41 -0.53
N THR A 152 -3.72 -1.25 -0.27
CA THR A 152 -3.19 -0.36 0.77
C THR A 152 -3.53 1.09 0.44
N ASN A 153 -4.22 1.79 1.31
CA ASN A 153 -4.54 3.22 1.15
C ASN A 153 -3.39 4.13 1.61
N LEU A 154 -3.51 5.46 1.37
CA LEU A 154 -2.44 6.41 1.70
C LEU A 154 -2.13 6.46 3.20
N ALA A 155 -3.15 6.46 4.05
CA ALA A 155 -2.94 6.48 5.50
C ALA A 155 -2.17 5.24 5.98
N GLN A 156 -2.53 4.07 5.48
CA GLN A 156 -1.81 2.82 5.76
C GLN A 156 -0.37 2.87 5.23
N LYS A 157 -0.14 3.41 4.01
CA LYS A 157 1.22 3.55 3.45
C LYS A 157 2.12 4.45 4.30
N LEU A 158 1.59 5.53 4.86
CA LEU A 158 2.34 6.41 5.76
C LEU A 158 2.73 5.68 7.04
N ILE A 159 1.79 4.95 7.64
CA ILE A 159 2.06 4.15 8.85
C ILE A 159 3.12 3.07 8.57
N LEU A 160 3.01 2.35 7.43
CA LEU A 160 3.99 1.34 7.04
C LEU A 160 5.38 1.94 6.83
N LYS A 161 5.46 3.15 6.25
CA LYS A 161 6.72 3.89 6.10
C LYS A 161 7.29 4.32 7.46
N ASP A 162 6.44 4.77 8.38
CA ASP A 162 6.86 5.09 9.75
C ASP A 162 7.43 3.85 10.47
N LEU A 163 6.77 2.70 10.34
CA LEU A 163 7.23 1.43 10.89
C LEU A 163 8.60 1.00 10.31
N GLU A 164 8.81 1.15 9.00
CA GLU A 164 10.13 0.91 8.37
C GLU A 164 11.22 1.79 8.96
N ASN A 165 10.90 3.05 9.26
CA ASN A 165 11.84 4.03 9.80
C ASN A 165 11.94 3.98 11.33
N SER A 166 11.35 2.98 11.99
CA SER A 166 11.38 2.85 13.45
C SER A 166 12.79 2.76 14.05
N HIS A 167 13.80 2.42 13.22
CA HIS A 167 15.21 2.36 13.63
C HIS A 167 15.83 3.71 14.03
N ILE A 168 15.15 4.85 13.74
CA ILE A 168 15.56 6.17 14.24
C ILE A 168 15.39 6.29 15.76
N TYR A 169 14.51 5.49 16.34
CA TYR A 169 14.35 5.39 17.78
C TYR A 169 15.16 4.21 18.32
N ARG A 170 15.51 4.26 19.61
CA ARG A 170 16.32 3.22 20.27
C ARG A 170 15.58 2.61 21.44
N ASP A 171 15.94 1.40 21.77
CA ASP A 171 15.53 0.66 22.96
C ASP A 171 14.00 0.72 23.18
N LYS A 172 13.58 0.99 24.38
CA LYS A 172 12.19 1.04 24.79
C LYS A 172 11.32 2.02 24.00
N MET A 173 11.92 3.16 23.57
CA MET A 173 11.22 4.16 22.76
C MET A 173 10.86 3.60 21.38
N ARG A 174 11.72 2.77 20.78
CA ARG A 174 11.45 2.10 19.51
C ARG A 174 10.28 1.12 19.63
N GLU A 175 10.24 0.35 20.68
CA GLU A 175 9.13 -0.58 20.94
C GLU A 175 7.79 0.16 21.13
N ILE A 176 7.76 1.23 21.93
CA ILE A 176 6.57 2.06 22.14
C ILE A 176 6.11 2.68 20.82
N PHE A 177 7.05 3.18 20.01
CA PHE A 177 6.72 3.73 18.69
C PHE A 177 6.09 2.68 17.79
N ILE A 178 6.69 1.49 17.67
CA ILE A 178 6.15 0.39 16.86
C ILE A 178 4.75 0.02 17.33
N GLU A 179 4.55 -0.15 18.63
CA GLU A 179 3.24 -0.50 19.21
C GLU A 179 2.18 0.57 18.92
N SER A 180 2.53 1.86 19.07
CA SER A 180 1.62 2.96 18.75
C SER A 180 1.19 2.94 17.26
N LYS A 181 2.10 2.62 16.35
CA LYS A 181 1.82 2.52 14.91
C LYS A 181 1.00 1.28 14.55
N ILE A 182 1.19 0.18 15.25
CA ILE A 182 0.32 -1.01 15.11
C ILE A 182 -1.12 -0.65 15.48
N LEU A 183 -1.32 -0.01 16.64
CA LEU A 183 -2.65 0.39 17.09
C LEU A 183 -3.29 1.41 16.14
N GLU A 184 -2.51 2.37 15.63
CA GLU A 184 -2.98 3.31 14.61
C GLU A 184 -3.40 2.58 13.33
N MET A 185 -2.63 1.58 12.87
CA MET A 185 -2.96 0.77 11.70
C MET A 185 -4.27 -0.01 11.90
N ILE A 186 -4.43 -0.66 13.05
CA ILE A 186 -5.65 -1.39 13.41
C ILE A 186 -6.84 -0.43 13.39
N TYR A 187 -6.72 0.71 14.08
CA TYR A 187 -7.77 1.72 14.10
C TYR A 187 -8.13 2.20 12.70
N LYS A 188 -7.15 2.60 11.87
CA LYS A 188 -7.38 3.07 10.50
C LYS A 188 -7.96 1.99 9.58
N SER A 189 -7.69 0.72 9.83
CA SER A 189 -8.19 -0.37 9.00
C SER A 189 -9.63 -0.77 9.36
N PHE A 190 -10.02 -0.62 10.62
CA PHE A 190 -11.33 -1.10 11.11
C PHE A 190 -12.32 0.02 11.44
N SER A 191 -11.87 1.23 11.79
CA SER A 191 -12.75 2.36 12.09
C SER A 191 -13.56 2.86 10.89
N THR A 192 -13.14 2.54 9.67
CA THR A 192 -13.86 2.91 8.45
C THR A 192 -15.04 1.98 8.14
N SER A 193 -15.23 0.91 8.93
CA SER A 193 -16.29 -0.09 8.68
C SER A 193 -17.64 0.28 9.30
N ASP A 194 -17.70 1.14 10.30
CA ASP A 194 -18.90 1.16 11.16
C ASP A 194 -19.90 2.28 10.97
N ASN A 195 -19.64 3.40 10.25
CA ASN A 195 -20.68 4.45 10.23
C ASN A 195 -20.71 5.39 9.02
N CYS A 196 -20.29 4.98 7.85
CA CYS A 196 -20.56 5.77 6.67
C CYS A 196 -21.04 4.87 5.51
N ASP A 197 -22.30 4.96 5.15
CA ASP A 197 -22.81 4.38 3.89
C ASP A 197 -22.05 4.91 2.66
N CYS A 198 -21.29 6.00 2.82
CA CYS A 198 -20.35 6.51 1.84
C CYS A 198 -19.01 5.75 1.79
N CYS A 199 -18.69 4.90 2.79
CA CYS A 199 -17.39 4.20 2.92
C CYS A 199 -17.46 2.69 2.68
N LYS A 200 -18.63 2.13 2.33
CA LYS A 200 -18.69 0.77 1.76
C LYS A 200 -17.93 0.80 0.44
N GLY A 201 -16.72 0.24 0.44
CA GLY A 201 -15.90 0.14 -0.77
C GLY A 201 -16.72 -0.49 -1.88
N LEU A 202 -16.74 0.11 -3.06
CA LEU A 202 -17.34 -0.53 -4.23
C LEU A 202 -16.60 -1.84 -4.47
N ASN A 203 -17.33 -2.95 -4.60
CA ASN A 203 -16.77 -4.17 -5.14
C ASN A 203 -16.44 -3.89 -6.61
N LEU A 204 -15.19 -3.51 -6.86
CA LEU A 204 -14.68 -3.25 -8.20
C LEU A 204 -14.26 -4.59 -8.81
N CYS A 205 -14.98 -5.03 -9.84
CA CYS A 205 -14.54 -6.16 -10.64
C CYS A 205 -13.39 -5.75 -11.57
N ASP A 206 -12.71 -6.72 -12.19
CA ASP A 206 -11.58 -6.47 -13.10
C ASP A 206 -11.95 -5.52 -14.25
N HIS A 207 -13.18 -5.60 -14.75
CA HIS A 207 -13.73 -4.68 -15.75
C HIS A 207 -13.80 -3.24 -15.22
N ASP A 208 -14.24 -3.03 -13.98
CA ASP A 208 -14.27 -1.71 -13.36
C ASP A 208 -12.87 -1.13 -13.17
N ILE A 209 -11.93 -1.96 -12.73
CA ILE A 209 -10.52 -1.57 -12.57
C ILE A 209 -9.90 -1.19 -13.92
N ALA A 210 -10.17 -1.95 -14.97
CA ALA A 210 -9.74 -1.63 -16.32
C ALA A 210 -10.34 -0.29 -16.82
N ALA A 211 -11.64 -0.06 -16.57
CA ALA A 211 -12.32 1.19 -16.91
C ALA A 211 -11.73 2.39 -16.15
N ILE A 212 -11.41 2.24 -14.86
CA ILE A 212 -10.79 3.28 -14.03
C ILE A 212 -9.37 3.61 -14.51
N LYS A 213 -8.56 2.60 -14.88
CA LYS A 213 -7.23 2.80 -15.47
C LYS A 213 -7.32 3.53 -16.81
N LYS A 214 -8.24 3.11 -17.68
CA LYS A 214 -8.51 3.76 -18.96
C LYS A 214 -8.95 5.22 -18.77
N ALA A 215 -9.78 5.50 -17.76
CA ALA A 215 -10.20 6.86 -17.45
C ALA A 215 -9.02 7.76 -17.08
N LYS A 216 -8.05 7.27 -16.30
CA LYS A 216 -6.80 7.99 -16.00
C LYS A 216 -6.03 8.30 -17.27
N GLU A 217 -5.84 7.33 -18.16
CA GLU A 217 -5.09 7.54 -19.42
C GLU A 217 -5.74 8.59 -20.31
N ILE A 218 -7.08 8.55 -20.47
CA ILE A 218 -7.82 9.54 -21.24
C ILE A 218 -7.70 10.92 -20.62
N LEU A 219 -7.80 11.01 -19.28
CA LEU A 219 -7.69 12.27 -18.56
C LEU A 219 -6.32 12.92 -18.77
N LEU A 220 -5.24 12.13 -18.68
CA LEU A 220 -3.87 12.62 -18.84
C LEU A 220 -3.54 12.97 -20.29
N LYS A 221 -4.05 12.20 -21.27
CA LYS A 221 -3.91 12.53 -22.69
C LYS A 221 -4.59 13.84 -23.07
N ASN A 222 -5.72 14.15 -22.45
CA ASN A 222 -6.53 15.34 -22.74
C ASN A 222 -6.43 16.38 -21.64
N MET A 223 -5.27 16.50 -21.01
CA MET A 223 -5.05 17.28 -19.80
C MET A 223 -5.44 18.76 -19.94
N SER A 224 -5.20 19.39 -21.10
CA SER A 224 -5.55 20.79 -21.38
C SER A 224 -7.07 20.99 -21.52
N ASN A 225 -7.78 20.03 -22.11
CA ASN A 225 -9.24 20.08 -22.29
C ASN A 225 -9.86 18.71 -22.00
N PRO A 226 -9.93 18.30 -20.73
CA PRO A 226 -10.39 16.98 -20.33
C PRO A 226 -11.90 16.82 -20.56
N PRO A 227 -12.36 15.63 -20.89
CA PRO A 227 -13.80 15.34 -20.94
C PRO A 227 -14.42 15.54 -19.56
N SER A 228 -15.70 15.90 -19.53
CA SER A 228 -16.49 15.93 -18.29
C SER A 228 -16.52 14.53 -17.66
N ILE A 229 -16.78 14.44 -16.35
CA ILE A 229 -16.87 13.14 -15.66
C ILE A 229 -17.94 12.25 -16.31
N LYS A 230 -19.04 12.86 -16.77
CA LYS A 230 -20.15 12.13 -17.44
C LYS A 230 -19.68 11.54 -18.78
N GLU A 231 -18.94 12.30 -19.58
CA GLU A 231 -18.36 11.83 -20.84
C GLU A 231 -17.29 10.77 -20.59
N LEU A 232 -16.42 11.00 -19.61
CA LEU A 232 -15.36 10.07 -19.24
C LEU A 232 -15.94 8.72 -18.81
N ALA A 233 -17.00 8.73 -18.00
CA ALA A 233 -17.72 7.55 -17.57
C ALA A 233 -18.32 6.79 -18.77
N LYS A 234 -18.93 7.53 -19.71
CA LYS A 234 -19.49 6.94 -20.94
C LYS A 234 -18.41 6.30 -21.82
N ILE A 235 -17.26 6.98 -22.04
CA ILE A 235 -16.14 6.46 -22.84
C ILE A 235 -15.54 5.19 -22.21
N CYS A 236 -15.53 5.13 -20.87
CA CYS A 236 -14.97 4.00 -20.14
C CYS A 236 -16.01 2.89 -19.86
N ALA A 237 -17.25 3.02 -20.35
CA ALA A 237 -18.33 2.07 -20.11
C ALA A 237 -18.55 1.74 -18.61
N ILE A 238 -18.46 2.76 -17.76
CA ILE A 238 -18.66 2.65 -16.32
C ILE A 238 -19.67 3.74 -15.88
N ASN A 239 -20.44 3.46 -14.83
CA ASN A 239 -21.37 4.49 -14.33
C ASN A 239 -20.59 5.60 -13.59
N GLU A 240 -21.11 6.83 -13.65
CA GLU A 240 -20.45 8.02 -13.11
C GLU A 240 -20.16 7.92 -11.60
N PHE A 241 -21.10 7.39 -10.84
CA PHE A 241 -20.96 7.18 -9.40
C PHE A 241 -19.83 6.17 -9.13
N LYS A 242 -19.83 5.05 -9.86
CA LYS A 242 -18.84 3.99 -9.75
C LYS A 242 -17.47 4.48 -10.19
N LEU A 243 -17.39 5.32 -11.24
CA LEU A 243 -16.15 5.95 -11.68
C LEU A 243 -15.58 6.86 -10.60
N LYS A 244 -16.35 7.80 -10.05
CA LYS A 244 -15.88 8.74 -9.01
C LYS A 244 -15.37 8.02 -7.77
N ARG A 245 -16.15 7.09 -7.25
CA ARG A 245 -15.81 6.33 -6.04
C ARG A 245 -14.67 5.35 -6.29
N GLY A 246 -14.76 4.58 -7.38
CA GLY A 246 -13.73 3.61 -7.75
C GLY A 246 -12.40 4.28 -8.07
N PHE A 247 -12.41 5.45 -8.72
CA PHE A 247 -11.19 6.22 -8.97
C PHE A 247 -10.52 6.66 -7.66
N LYS A 248 -11.31 7.19 -6.71
CA LYS A 248 -10.80 7.56 -5.39
C LYS A 248 -10.31 6.34 -4.60
N GLN A 249 -11.01 5.22 -4.68
CA GLN A 249 -10.63 3.97 -4.02
C GLN A 249 -9.36 3.37 -4.59
N TYR A 250 -9.19 3.41 -5.94
CA TYR A 250 -8.07 2.78 -6.63
C TYR A 250 -6.79 3.63 -6.63
N PHE A 251 -6.94 4.96 -6.82
CA PHE A 251 -5.81 5.90 -6.91
C PHE A 251 -5.61 6.75 -5.65
N ASP A 252 -6.46 6.58 -4.64
CA ASP A 252 -6.48 7.35 -3.39
C ASP A 252 -6.58 8.87 -3.59
N THR A 253 -7.08 9.30 -4.75
CA THR A 253 -7.28 10.71 -5.10
C THR A 253 -8.50 10.87 -5.99
N THR A 254 -9.06 12.08 -6.03
CA THR A 254 -10.17 12.35 -6.95
C THR A 254 -9.66 12.57 -8.38
N ILE A 255 -10.54 12.38 -9.36
CA ILE A 255 -10.24 12.62 -10.78
C ILE A 255 -9.70 14.04 -11.00
N TYR A 256 -10.32 15.05 -10.37
CA TYR A 256 -9.88 16.44 -10.51
C TYR A 256 -8.58 16.74 -9.77
N ALA A 257 -8.36 16.17 -8.59
CA ALA A 257 -7.13 16.38 -7.84
C ALA A 257 -5.92 15.77 -8.60
N MET A 258 -6.08 14.59 -9.18
CA MET A 258 -5.05 13.98 -10.03
C MET A 258 -4.76 14.85 -11.25
N LEU A 259 -5.80 15.32 -11.95
CA LEU A 259 -5.63 16.20 -13.10
C LEU A 259 -4.89 17.49 -12.72
N GLN A 260 -5.26 18.12 -11.62
CA GLN A 260 -4.62 19.33 -11.12
C GLN A 260 -3.14 19.08 -10.80
N GLU A 261 -2.84 17.97 -10.13
CA GLU A 261 -1.46 17.61 -9.79
C GLU A 261 -0.58 17.41 -11.04
N GLU A 262 -1.08 16.67 -12.03
CA GLU A 262 -0.34 16.44 -13.28
C GLU A 262 -0.19 17.71 -14.13
N ARG A 263 -1.19 18.56 -14.16
CA ARG A 263 -1.09 19.91 -14.78
C ARG A 263 0.01 20.75 -14.16
N LEU A 264 0.08 20.77 -12.83
CA LEU A 264 1.10 21.55 -12.12
C LEU A 264 2.50 20.98 -12.33
N LYS A 265 2.66 19.65 -12.35
CA LYS A 265 3.95 18.99 -12.67
C LYS A 265 4.39 19.33 -14.08
N SER A 266 3.52 19.19 -15.08
CA SER A 266 3.82 19.50 -16.48
C SER A 266 4.13 20.99 -16.68
N ALA A 267 3.41 21.89 -16.01
CA ALA A 267 3.72 23.32 -16.06
C ALA A 267 5.09 23.62 -15.47
N LYS A 268 5.46 22.97 -14.35
CA LYS A 268 6.79 23.12 -13.75
C LYS A 268 7.89 22.66 -14.71
N GLU A 269 7.71 21.54 -15.39
CA GLU A 269 8.67 21.04 -16.39
C GLU A 269 8.82 22.02 -17.56
N LEU A 270 7.72 22.57 -18.09
CA LEU A 270 7.75 23.57 -19.16
C LEU A 270 8.51 24.84 -18.74
N LEU A 271 8.28 25.32 -17.51
CA LEU A 271 8.98 26.49 -16.96
C LEU A 271 10.46 26.23 -16.72
N LEU A 272 10.83 25.01 -16.29
CA LEU A 272 12.23 24.62 -16.11
C LEU A 272 13.01 24.53 -17.43
N ARG A 273 12.36 24.15 -18.53
CA ARG A 273 12.98 24.14 -19.88
C ARG A 273 13.17 25.54 -20.44
N ASN A 274 12.54 26.55 -19.84
CA ASN A 274 12.60 27.95 -20.22
C ASN A 274 12.12 28.27 -21.66
N ASP A 275 11.35 27.37 -22.27
CA ASP A 275 10.87 27.48 -23.67
C ASP A 275 9.59 28.33 -23.77
N VAL A 276 8.90 28.58 -22.63
CA VAL A 276 7.60 29.24 -22.59
C VAL A 276 7.47 30.22 -21.42
N SER A 277 6.67 31.27 -21.62
CA SER A 277 6.28 32.19 -20.53
C SER A 277 5.34 31.53 -19.53
N VAL A 278 5.22 32.11 -18.33
CA VAL A 278 4.27 31.62 -17.30
C VAL A 278 2.83 31.58 -17.82
N LYS A 279 2.44 32.55 -18.64
CA LYS A 279 1.11 32.61 -19.26
C LYS A 279 0.90 31.45 -20.26
N GLU A 280 1.89 31.20 -21.09
CA GLU A 280 1.86 30.07 -22.03
C GLU A 280 1.86 28.73 -21.34
N ALA A 281 2.72 28.51 -20.33
CA ALA A 281 2.74 27.30 -19.55
C ALA A 281 1.37 27.02 -18.91
N ALA A 282 0.75 28.02 -18.27
CA ALA A 282 -0.59 27.91 -17.72
C ALA A 282 -1.63 27.52 -18.77
N SER A 283 -1.58 28.15 -19.94
CA SER A 283 -2.51 27.87 -21.06
C SER A 283 -2.33 26.46 -21.63
N ILE A 284 -1.09 26.02 -21.86
CA ILE A 284 -0.75 24.69 -22.41
C ILE A 284 -1.32 23.59 -21.51
N VAL A 285 -1.19 23.73 -20.19
CA VAL A 285 -1.72 22.72 -19.24
C VAL A 285 -3.20 22.88 -18.92
N GLY A 286 -3.88 23.88 -19.52
CA GLY A 286 -5.34 24.02 -19.48
C GLY A 286 -5.89 24.91 -18.37
N TYR A 287 -5.11 25.88 -17.85
CA TYR A 287 -5.62 26.93 -16.96
C TYR A 287 -6.07 28.16 -17.77
N ARG A 288 -7.32 28.58 -17.53
CA ARG A 288 -7.88 29.81 -18.14
C ARG A 288 -7.53 31.07 -17.36
N SER A 289 -7.27 30.94 -16.05
CA SER A 289 -6.93 32.06 -15.17
C SER A 289 -5.51 31.94 -14.67
N LEU A 290 -4.67 32.93 -15.04
CA LEU A 290 -3.28 33.01 -14.60
C LEU A 290 -3.17 33.23 -13.10
N ALA A 291 -4.08 34.03 -12.51
CA ALA A 291 -4.10 34.28 -11.07
C ALA A 291 -4.39 33.00 -10.29
N HIS A 292 -5.39 32.23 -10.72
CA HIS A 292 -5.70 30.93 -10.11
C HIS A 292 -4.55 29.94 -10.25
N PHE A 293 -3.96 29.83 -11.45
CA PHE A 293 -2.79 29.00 -11.68
C PHE A 293 -1.64 29.35 -10.73
N SER A 294 -1.26 30.64 -10.66
CA SER A 294 -0.15 31.10 -9.82
C SER A 294 -0.36 30.81 -8.34
N LYS A 295 -1.61 30.95 -7.86
CA LYS A 295 -1.98 30.64 -6.48
C LYS A 295 -1.77 29.15 -6.16
N ILE A 296 -2.38 28.25 -6.93
CA ILE A 296 -2.29 26.80 -6.65
C ILE A 296 -0.90 26.24 -6.93
N PHE A 297 -0.15 26.85 -7.86
CA PHE A 297 1.24 26.49 -8.13
C PHE A 297 2.12 26.82 -6.91
N LYS A 298 1.95 28.03 -6.33
CA LYS A 298 2.65 28.41 -5.09
C LYS A 298 2.25 27.53 -3.91
N GLU A 299 0.98 27.17 -3.76
CA GLU A 299 0.51 26.26 -2.72
C GLU A 299 1.16 24.85 -2.84
N LYS A 300 1.41 24.38 -4.07
CA LYS A 300 1.99 23.05 -4.32
C LYS A 300 3.52 23.03 -4.21
N PHE A 301 4.20 24.05 -4.71
CA PHE A 301 5.67 24.06 -4.86
C PHE A 301 6.38 25.06 -3.96
N GLU A 302 5.63 25.82 -3.17
CA GLU A 302 6.11 26.87 -2.24
C GLU A 302 6.83 28.06 -2.91
N VAL A 303 6.90 28.07 -4.25
CA VAL A 303 7.53 29.09 -5.08
C VAL A 303 6.54 29.60 -6.14
N LEU A 304 6.70 30.85 -6.58
CA LEU A 304 5.91 31.39 -7.68
C LEU A 304 6.39 30.84 -9.04
N PRO A 305 5.47 30.64 -10.02
CA PRO A 305 5.87 30.19 -11.35
C PRO A 305 6.94 31.06 -12.01
N ILE A 306 6.88 32.39 -11.80
CA ILE A 306 7.84 33.35 -12.35
C ILE A 306 9.25 33.19 -11.75
N GLU A 307 9.36 32.71 -10.54
CA GLU A 307 10.66 32.50 -9.88
C GLU A 307 11.40 31.34 -10.51
N ILE A 308 10.69 30.26 -10.86
CA ILE A 308 11.26 29.13 -11.60
C ILE A 308 11.76 29.57 -12.98
N SER A 309 10.97 30.35 -13.72
CA SER A 309 11.34 30.87 -15.05
C SER A 309 12.53 31.85 -15.00
N ARG A 310 12.72 32.59 -13.90
CA ARG A 310 13.84 33.53 -13.73
C ARG A 310 15.14 32.86 -13.32
N HIS A 311 15.10 31.81 -12.48
CA HIS A 311 16.31 31.13 -12.03
C HIS A 311 17.12 30.54 -13.17
N ASN A 312 16.49 30.08 -14.26
CA ASN A 312 17.21 29.55 -15.41
C ASN A 312 17.81 30.63 -16.33
N LYS A 313 17.43 31.92 -16.19
CA LYS A 313 18.02 33.01 -17.01
C LYS A 313 19.37 33.49 -16.49
N PHE A 314 19.81 33.08 -15.30
CA PHE A 314 21.08 33.53 -14.70
C PHE A 314 22.23 32.52 -14.84
N TRP A 315 22.02 31.38 -15.54
CA TRP A 315 23.03 30.34 -15.71
C TRP A 315 23.33 30.03 -17.19
N ILE A 316 23.20 31.02 -18.10
CA ILE A 316 23.67 30.96 -19.49
C ILE A 316 24.74 32.02 -19.65
#